data_3d3ee78fa1972e1e6075da7bf7d690e8
#
_entry.id   3d3ee78fa1972e1e6075da7bf7d690e8
#
_cell.length_a   1.000
_cell.length_b   1.000
_cell.length_c   1.000
_cell.angle_alpha   90.00
_cell.angle_beta   90.00
_cell.angle_gamma   90.00
#
_symmetry.space_group_name_H-M   'P 1'
#
loop_
_entity.id
_entity.type
_entity.pdbx_description
1 polymer ?
#
loop_
_entity_poly.entity_id
_entity_poly.type
_entity_poly.pdbx_seq_one_letter_code
_entity_poly.pdbx_strand_id
1 'polypeptide(L)'
;KQTGMMGYFGVGSSDSKTYKYQDLAKEGYLKNAIVYRCVNEISRGASAVPFIIKAGDQIIEQHPLIDLLNRPNPLQSYSEFFNSLFGYVLLSGNAYILKLGAENGSPQELHQLRPDRIVIKVVVNLYLKDMNT
;
A
#
# COMPACT_ATOMS: atom_id res chain seq x y z
N LYS A 1 -25.11 26.06 -31.14
CA LYS A 1 -23.68 25.68 -31.25
C LYS A 1 -23.24 25.24 -29.86
N GLN A 2 -23.34 23.96 -29.58
CA GLN A 2 -22.78 23.36 -28.37
C GLN A 2 -21.30 23.06 -28.67
N THR A 3 -20.42 23.75 -27.98
CA THR A 3 -19.00 23.43 -27.95
C THR A 3 -18.83 22.31 -26.93
N GLY A 4 -18.80 21.09 -27.41
CA GLY A 4 -18.43 19.93 -26.58
C GLY A 4 -16.99 20.11 -26.14
N MET A 5 -16.78 20.33 -24.85
CA MET A 5 -15.46 20.28 -24.23
C MET A 5 -15.06 18.80 -24.14
N MET A 6 -14.38 18.30 -25.18
CA MET A 6 -13.67 17.03 -25.09
C MET A 6 -12.55 17.20 -24.09
N GLY A 7 -12.78 16.77 -22.87
CA GLY A 7 -11.72 16.51 -21.93
C GLY A 7 -10.88 15.35 -22.46
N TYR A 8 -9.79 15.66 -23.12
CA TYR A 8 -8.77 14.71 -23.47
C TYR A 8 -8.08 14.32 -22.18
N PHE A 9 -8.64 13.35 -21.48
CA PHE A 9 -7.83 12.55 -20.56
C PHE A 9 -6.94 11.69 -21.45
N GLY A 10 -5.88 12.32 -21.93
CA GLY A 10 -4.76 11.61 -22.49
C GLY A 10 -4.20 10.73 -21.38
N VAL A 11 -4.65 9.48 -21.36
CA VAL A 11 -3.79 8.41 -20.90
C VAL A 11 -2.65 8.45 -21.90
N GLY A 12 -1.70 9.36 -21.63
CA GLY A 12 -0.46 9.39 -22.36
C GLY A 12 0.10 7.99 -22.22
N SER A 13 0.22 7.30 -23.34
CA SER A 13 1.24 6.30 -23.45
C SER A 13 2.56 7.07 -23.31
N SER A 14 2.89 7.42 -22.06
CA SER A 14 4.26 7.72 -21.76
C SER A 14 4.98 6.42 -22.02
N ASP A 15 5.88 6.44 -22.96
CA ASP A 15 7.01 5.51 -23.04
C ASP A 15 7.94 5.68 -21.81
N SER A 16 7.38 6.06 -20.67
CA SER A 16 8.00 5.85 -19.40
C SER A 16 8.09 4.34 -19.30
N LYS A 17 9.29 3.81 -19.46
CA LYS A 17 9.62 2.46 -19.03
C LYS A 17 9.01 2.32 -17.64
N THR A 18 7.83 1.72 -17.58
CA THR A 18 7.20 1.40 -16.31
C THR A 18 8.12 0.34 -15.73
N TYR A 19 9.04 0.79 -14.87
CA TYR A 19 9.92 -0.12 -14.17
C TYR A 19 9.00 -0.99 -13.33
N LYS A 20 8.75 -2.19 -13.83
CA LYS A 20 7.96 -3.16 -13.09
C LYS A 20 8.70 -3.43 -11.80
N TYR A 21 7.98 -3.54 -10.70
CA TYR A 21 8.55 -3.91 -9.41
C TYR A 21 9.58 -5.04 -9.52
N GLN A 22 9.31 -6.02 -10.40
CA GLN A 22 10.20 -7.14 -10.66
C GLN A 22 11.58 -6.71 -11.20
N ASP A 23 11.61 -5.70 -12.04
CA ASP A 23 12.86 -5.20 -12.64
C ASP A 23 13.64 -4.39 -11.58
N LEU A 24 12.95 -3.54 -10.81
CA LEU A 24 13.55 -2.80 -9.71
C LEU A 24 14.05 -3.74 -8.60
N ALA A 25 13.30 -4.78 -8.27
CA ALA A 25 13.70 -5.77 -7.29
C ALA A 25 14.89 -6.61 -7.78
N LYS A 26 14.90 -7.04 -9.05
CA LYS A 26 15.98 -7.86 -9.60
C LYS A 26 17.24 -7.05 -9.89
N GLU A 27 17.11 -5.91 -10.53
CA GLU A 27 18.28 -5.15 -11.00
C GLU A 27 18.78 -4.14 -9.99
N GLY A 28 17.88 -3.47 -9.28
CA GLY A 28 18.24 -2.51 -8.26
C GLY A 28 18.55 -3.18 -6.92
N TYR A 29 17.55 -3.83 -6.33
CA TYR A 29 17.64 -4.33 -4.96
C TYR A 29 18.55 -5.56 -4.81
N LEU A 30 18.44 -6.56 -5.70
CA LEU A 30 19.22 -7.80 -5.59
C LEU A 30 20.64 -7.69 -6.16
N LYS A 31 20.87 -6.86 -7.16
CA LYS A 31 22.18 -6.73 -7.80
C LYS A 31 23.01 -5.56 -7.27
N ASN A 32 22.41 -4.60 -6.59
CA ASN A 32 23.12 -3.44 -6.08
C ASN A 32 23.14 -3.46 -4.54
N ALA A 33 24.29 -3.79 -3.97
CA ALA A 33 24.48 -3.88 -2.52
C ALA A 33 24.20 -2.55 -1.79
N ILE A 34 24.45 -1.41 -2.44
CA ILE A 34 24.20 -0.09 -1.84
C ILE A 34 22.69 0.15 -1.75
N VAL A 35 21.94 -0.08 -2.82
CA VAL A 35 20.47 0.06 -2.83
C VAL A 35 19.85 -0.89 -1.82
N TYR A 36 20.29 -2.15 -1.79
CA TYR A 36 19.86 -3.14 -0.80
C TYR A 36 20.04 -2.62 0.63
N ARG A 37 21.25 -2.11 0.92
CA ARG A 37 21.54 -1.58 2.26
C ARG A 37 20.69 -0.37 2.61
N CYS A 38 20.54 0.59 1.70
CA CYS A 38 19.72 1.78 1.92
C CYS A 38 18.25 1.41 2.21
N VAL A 39 17.66 0.54 1.40
CA VAL A 39 16.27 0.08 1.59
C VAL A 39 16.11 -0.58 2.96
N ASN A 40 17.03 -1.49 3.32
CA ASN A 40 16.94 -2.18 4.61
C ASN A 40 17.12 -1.25 5.81
N GLU A 41 18.06 -0.30 5.77
CA GLU A 41 18.27 0.66 6.86
C GLU A 41 17.03 1.55 7.04
N ILE A 42 16.46 2.07 5.96
CA ILE A 42 15.26 2.91 6.04
C ILE A 42 14.07 2.08 6.54
N SER A 43 13.85 0.87 6.01
CA SER A 43 12.74 0.01 6.42
C SER A 43 12.84 -0.38 7.90
N ARG A 44 14.03 -0.72 8.37
CA ARG A 44 14.30 -1.02 9.79
C ARG A 44 14.04 0.18 10.69
N GLY A 45 14.59 1.34 10.31
CA GLY A 45 14.38 2.57 11.07
C GLY A 45 12.91 2.93 11.18
N ALA A 46 12.16 2.84 10.08
CA ALA A 46 10.74 3.11 10.06
C ALA A 46 9.93 2.08 10.87
N SER A 47 10.26 0.79 10.79
CA SER A 47 9.57 -0.27 11.54
C SER A 47 9.89 -0.30 13.03
N ALA A 48 10.91 0.43 13.47
CA ALA A 48 11.23 0.58 14.90
C ALA A 48 10.35 1.63 15.60
N VAL A 49 9.65 2.48 14.85
CA VAL A 49 8.79 3.53 15.42
C VAL A 49 7.42 2.95 15.80
N PRO A 50 7.05 2.96 17.09
CA PRO A 50 5.76 2.43 17.52
C PRO A 50 4.62 3.38 17.12
N PHE A 51 3.45 2.82 16.80
CA PHE A 51 2.23 3.59 16.64
C PHE A 51 1.62 3.95 17.98
N ILE A 52 1.14 5.17 18.10
CA ILE A 52 0.37 5.65 19.24
C ILE A 52 -1.00 6.12 18.77
N ILE A 53 -2.03 5.86 19.54
CA ILE A 53 -3.38 6.39 19.31
C ILE A 53 -3.62 7.56 20.24
N LYS A 54 -4.11 8.67 19.69
CA LYS A 54 -4.49 9.85 20.45
C LYS A 54 -5.96 10.18 20.23
N ALA A 55 -6.65 10.56 21.30
CA ALA A 55 -7.96 11.19 21.26
C ALA A 55 -7.82 12.60 21.85
N GLY A 56 -7.77 13.61 20.98
CA GLY A 56 -7.36 14.95 21.37
C GLY A 56 -5.91 14.94 21.88
N ASP A 57 -5.68 15.41 23.10
CA ASP A 57 -4.35 15.44 23.72
C ASP A 57 -4.01 14.19 24.56
N GLN A 58 -4.98 13.28 24.74
CA GLN A 58 -4.78 12.07 25.54
C GLN A 58 -4.29 10.91 24.69
N ILE A 59 -3.30 10.19 25.20
CA ILE A 59 -2.81 8.94 24.60
C ILE A 59 -3.69 7.79 25.08
N ILE A 60 -4.20 7.00 24.14
CA ILE A 60 -4.95 5.78 24.43
C ILE A 60 -3.97 4.62 24.40
N GLU A 61 -3.70 4.03 25.57
CA GLU A 61 -2.75 2.92 25.70
C GLU A 61 -3.36 1.55 25.35
N GLN A 62 -4.67 1.40 25.58
CA GLN A 62 -5.38 0.13 25.33
C GLN A 62 -6.44 0.32 24.26
N HIS A 63 -6.22 -0.28 23.11
CA HIS A 63 -7.17 -0.25 22.01
C HIS A 63 -6.96 -1.48 21.10
N PRO A 64 -8.03 -2.15 20.64
CA PRO A 64 -7.93 -3.33 19.79
C PRO A 64 -7.06 -3.13 18.53
N LEU A 65 -6.97 -1.92 18.01
CA LEU A 65 -6.10 -1.59 16.89
C LEU A 65 -4.61 -1.68 17.27
N ILE A 66 -4.25 -1.30 18.49
CA ILE A 66 -2.85 -1.40 18.96
C ILE A 66 -2.45 -2.87 19.05
N ASP A 67 -3.34 -3.71 19.60
CA ASP A 67 -3.10 -5.16 19.70
C ASP A 67 -2.95 -5.79 18.31
N LEU A 68 -3.83 -5.42 17.37
CA LEU A 68 -3.75 -5.86 15.98
C LEU A 68 -2.46 -5.41 15.29
N LEU A 69 -2.02 -4.18 15.50
CA LEU A 69 -0.78 -3.67 14.90
C LEU A 69 0.46 -4.31 15.54
N ASN A 70 0.44 -4.58 16.84
CA ASN A 70 1.54 -5.25 17.53
C ASN A 70 1.72 -6.71 17.10
N ARG A 71 0.61 -7.38 16.75
CA ARG A 71 0.62 -8.72 16.20
C ARG A 71 -0.33 -8.83 15.00
N PRO A 72 0.10 -8.36 13.83
CA PRO A 72 -0.76 -8.25 12.65
C PRO A 72 -1.30 -9.59 12.16
N ASN A 73 -0.55 -10.67 12.34
CA ASN A 73 -0.93 -12.03 12.01
C ASN A 73 -0.13 -13.05 12.85
N PRO A 74 -0.51 -14.34 12.85
CA PRO A 74 0.19 -15.36 13.63
C PRO A 74 1.65 -15.61 13.26
N LEU A 75 2.04 -15.22 12.03
CA LEU A 75 3.35 -15.52 11.44
C LEU A 75 4.37 -14.41 11.61
N GLN A 76 3.91 -13.17 11.90
CA GLN A 76 4.77 -11.99 11.89
C GLN A 76 4.55 -11.11 13.12
N SER A 77 5.65 -10.63 13.67
CA SER A 77 5.66 -9.55 14.64
C SER A 77 5.42 -8.19 13.98
N TYR A 78 5.16 -7.17 14.80
CA TYR A 78 5.09 -5.76 14.37
C TYR A 78 6.26 -5.36 13.46
N SER A 79 7.49 -5.56 13.95
CA SER A 79 8.69 -5.14 13.22
C SER A 79 8.86 -5.86 11.87
N GLU A 80 8.58 -7.14 11.82
CA GLU A 80 8.69 -7.93 10.57
C GLU A 80 7.65 -7.48 9.55
N PHE A 81 6.42 -7.26 10.00
CA PHE A 81 5.34 -6.79 9.15
C PHE A 81 5.64 -5.42 8.57
N PHE A 82 5.96 -4.46 9.41
CA PHE A 82 6.22 -3.08 8.95
C PHE A 82 7.53 -2.94 8.19
N ASN A 83 8.57 -3.70 8.56
CA ASN A 83 9.82 -3.70 7.78
C ASN A 83 9.58 -4.14 6.33
N SER A 84 8.83 -5.22 6.13
CA SER A 84 8.49 -5.69 4.77
C SER A 84 7.56 -4.70 4.05
N LEU A 85 6.59 -4.12 4.76
CA LEU A 85 5.66 -3.14 4.20
C LEU A 85 6.40 -1.89 3.69
N PHE A 86 7.30 -1.33 4.50
CA PHE A 86 8.12 -0.19 4.10
C PHE A 86 9.09 -0.55 2.97
N GLY A 87 9.64 -1.77 2.98
CA GLY A 87 10.43 -2.28 1.87
C GLY A 87 9.66 -2.27 0.54
N TYR A 88 8.40 -2.70 0.55
CA TYR A 88 7.55 -2.62 -0.65
C TYR A 88 7.27 -1.19 -1.09
N VAL A 89 6.99 -0.28 -0.17
CA VAL A 89 6.81 1.15 -0.50
C VAL A 89 8.06 1.73 -1.14
N LEU A 90 9.24 1.45 -0.61
CA LEU A 90 10.50 1.97 -1.13
C LEU A 90 10.84 1.42 -2.52
N LEU A 91 10.48 0.17 -2.80
CA LEU A 91 10.82 -0.50 -4.07
C LEU A 91 9.77 -0.30 -5.17
N SER A 92 8.48 -0.23 -4.81
CA SER A 92 7.38 -0.18 -5.78
C SER A 92 6.54 1.10 -5.71
N GLY A 93 6.80 1.96 -4.73
CA GLY A 93 5.97 3.14 -4.47
C GLY A 93 4.63 2.82 -3.80
N ASN A 94 4.25 1.55 -3.70
CA ASN A 94 2.99 1.11 -3.11
C ASN A 94 3.19 -0.13 -2.24
N ALA A 95 2.36 -0.26 -1.21
CA ALA A 95 2.22 -1.46 -0.43
C ALA A 95 0.74 -1.80 -0.24
N TYR A 96 0.42 -3.08 -0.19
CA TYR A 96 -0.95 -3.56 -0.12
C TYR A 96 -1.13 -4.43 1.12
N ILE A 97 -2.21 -4.16 1.86
CA ILE A 97 -2.57 -4.91 3.05
C ILE A 97 -3.93 -5.56 2.83
N LEU A 98 -3.98 -6.87 2.98
CA LEU A 98 -5.21 -7.64 3.04
C LEU A 98 -5.68 -7.68 4.49
N LYS A 99 -6.93 -7.29 4.71
CA LYS A 99 -7.61 -7.41 5.99
C LYS A 99 -8.40 -8.71 6.01
N LEU A 100 -8.19 -9.53 7.02
CA LEU A 100 -9.00 -10.72 7.27
C LEU A 100 -9.81 -10.52 8.55
N GLY A 101 -11.06 -10.97 8.53
CA GLY A 101 -11.99 -10.84 9.64
C GLY A 101 -13.44 -10.94 9.17
N ALA A 102 -14.39 -10.67 10.05
CA ALA A 102 -15.81 -10.65 9.69
C ALA A 102 -16.12 -9.51 8.69
N GLU A 103 -17.01 -9.76 7.75
CA GLU A 103 -17.33 -8.85 6.64
C GLU A 103 -17.73 -7.43 7.10
N ASN A 104 -18.45 -7.32 8.22
CA ASN A 104 -18.86 -6.06 8.83
C ASN A 104 -18.23 -5.81 10.21
N GLY A 105 -17.14 -6.51 10.52
CA GLY A 105 -16.45 -6.42 11.80
C GLY A 105 -15.10 -5.74 11.72
N SER A 106 -14.47 -5.58 12.88
CA SER A 106 -13.07 -5.17 12.94
C SER A 106 -12.18 -6.26 12.36
N PRO A 107 -11.13 -5.90 11.60
CA PRO A 107 -10.18 -6.86 11.09
C PRO A 107 -9.50 -7.60 12.25
N GLN A 108 -9.32 -8.90 12.09
CA GLN A 108 -8.65 -9.77 13.06
C GLN A 108 -7.19 -10.01 12.69
N GLU A 109 -6.89 -9.99 11.41
CA GLU A 109 -5.53 -10.19 10.89
C GLU A 109 -5.25 -9.22 9.73
N LEU A 110 -3.97 -8.86 9.61
CA LEU A 110 -3.42 -8.08 8.51
C LEU A 110 -2.33 -8.87 7.81
N HIS A 111 -2.45 -9.02 6.50
CA HIS A 111 -1.45 -9.69 5.68
C HIS A 111 -0.95 -8.74 4.59
N GLN A 112 0.36 -8.64 4.46
CA GLN A 112 0.95 -7.86 3.38
C GLN A 112 0.93 -8.66 2.07
N LEU A 113 0.57 -7.99 0.99
CA LEU A 113 0.56 -8.58 -0.34
C LEU A 113 1.74 -8.07 -1.15
N ARG A 114 2.35 -8.96 -1.91
CA ARG A 114 3.46 -8.60 -2.80
C ARG A 114 2.96 -7.73 -3.95
N PRO A 115 3.58 -6.55 -4.19
CA PRO A 115 3.13 -5.63 -5.24
C PRO A 115 3.15 -6.23 -6.65
N ASP A 116 4.07 -7.17 -6.93
CA ASP A 116 4.20 -7.83 -8.23
C ASP A 116 3.04 -8.79 -8.56
N ARG A 117 2.22 -9.13 -7.56
CA ARG A 117 1.05 -10.01 -7.71
C ARG A 117 -0.28 -9.27 -7.67
N ILE A 118 -0.24 -7.95 -7.58
CA ILE A 118 -1.44 -7.11 -7.50
C ILE A 118 -1.63 -6.38 -8.82
N VAL A 119 -2.85 -6.46 -9.34
CA VAL A 119 -3.29 -5.68 -10.50
C VAL A 119 -4.46 -4.81 -10.07
N ILE A 120 -4.27 -3.50 -10.10
CA ILE A 120 -5.33 -2.53 -9.82
C ILE A 120 -6.16 -2.37 -11.08
N LYS A 121 -7.46 -2.71 -11.01
CA LYS A 121 -8.43 -2.43 -12.07
C LYS A 121 -9.33 -1.30 -11.63
N VAL A 122 -9.35 -0.22 -12.40
CA VAL A 122 -10.32 0.86 -12.21
C VAL A 122 -11.61 0.45 -12.91
N VAL A 123 -12.66 0.19 -12.14
CA VAL A 123 -14.00 -0.03 -12.68
C VAL A 123 -14.72 1.31 -12.67
N VAL A 124 -14.84 1.94 -13.85
CA VAL A 124 -15.66 3.14 -14.02
C VAL A 124 -17.10 2.66 -14.26
N ASN A 125 -17.93 2.67 -13.23
CA ASN A 125 -19.37 2.52 -13.39
C ASN A 125 -19.93 3.83 -13.96
N LEU A 126 -20.04 3.88 -15.29
CA LEU A 126 -20.85 4.89 -15.96
C LEU A 126 -22.33 4.55 -15.70
N TYR A 127 -22.89 5.12 -14.64
CA TYR A 127 -24.35 5.21 -14.55
C TYR A 127 -24.78 6.20 -15.62
N LEU A 128 -25.16 5.68 -16.79
CA LEU A 128 -26.00 6.42 -17.73
C LEU A 128 -27.36 6.54 -17.05
N LYS A 129 -27.55 7.65 -16.33
CA LYS A 129 -28.87 8.04 -15.86
C LYS A 129 -29.64 8.38 -17.11
N ASP A 130 -30.64 7.55 -17.41
CA ASP A 130 -31.58 7.75 -18.49
C ASP A 130 -32.11 9.18 -18.46
N MET A 131 -31.69 9.98 -19.42
CA MET A 131 -32.34 11.23 -19.76
C MET A 131 -33.49 10.88 -20.70
N ASN A 132 -34.57 10.38 -20.13
CA ASN A 132 -35.89 10.38 -20.76
C ASN A 132 -36.85 11.08 -19.80
N THR A 133 -37.04 12.32 -20.06
CA THR A 133 -38.38 13.02 -20.05
C THR A 133 -38.18 14.38 -20.70
#